data_56c7f32f45f48de1ef05b19c5f78deba
#
_entry.id   56c7f32f45f48de1ef05b19c5f78deba
#
_cell.length_a   1.000
_cell.length_b   1.000
_cell.length_c   1.000
_cell.angle_alpha   90.00
_cell.angle_beta   90.00
_cell.angle_gamma   90.00
#
_symmetry.space_group_name_H-M   'P 1'
#
loop_
_entity.id
_entity.type
_entity.pdbx_description
1 polymer ?
#
loop_
_entity_poly.entity_id
_entity_poly.type
_entity_poly.pdbx_seq_one_letter_code
_entity_poly.pdbx_strand_id
1 'polypeptide(L)'
;MKFISFIGAFLLALSLSASAQGNLEIDSPAIGALQRSMQQRHTQLAPLYTSGAVGLAADGTVALRDASLVPLPQRGPVAALIAAENADRGALYREIARANGHPEWEADVRKTFAQRWADRAQAGWWVQKDGSWVKK
;
A
#
# COMPACT_ATOMS: atom_id res chain seq x y z
N MET A 1 -42.99 16.09 24.19
CA MET A 1 -43.40 15.46 22.94
C MET A 1 -42.65 15.99 21.73
N LYS A 2 -41.41 16.37 21.88
CA LYS A 2 -40.60 16.89 20.76
C LYS A 2 -39.18 16.33 20.82
N PHE A 3 -39.08 15.00 20.90
CA PHE A 3 -37.79 14.35 21.14
C PHE A 3 -37.20 13.54 19.95
N ILE A 4 -37.84 13.67 18.77
CA ILE A 4 -37.52 12.76 17.66
C ILE A 4 -36.59 13.37 16.61
N SER A 5 -36.21 14.66 16.74
CA SER A 5 -35.49 15.38 15.67
C SER A 5 -33.97 15.30 15.71
N PHE A 6 -33.36 14.73 16.76
CA PHE A 6 -31.91 14.76 16.89
C PHE A 6 -31.15 13.54 16.35
N ILE A 7 -31.86 12.45 16.08
CA ILE A 7 -31.21 11.19 15.65
C ILE A 7 -30.87 11.18 14.16
N GLY A 8 -31.60 11.95 13.35
CA GLY A 8 -31.40 11.97 11.90
C GLY A 8 -30.12 12.68 11.44
N ALA A 9 -29.69 13.70 12.19
CA ALA A 9 -28.50 14.49 11.79
C ALA A 9 -27.18 13.77 12.02
N PHE A 10 -27.12 12.88 13.01
CA PHE A 10 -25.90 12.14 13.33
C PHE A 10 -25.62 11.04 12.30
N LEU A 11 -26.65 10.40 11.78
CA LEU A 11 -26.51 9.37 10.74
C LEU A 11 -26.05 9.95 9.39
N LEU A 12 -26.42 11.19 9.08
CA LEU A 12 -25.99 11.86 7.85
C LEU A 12 -24.50 12.18 7.87
N ALA A 13 -23.95 12.55 9.02
CA ALA A 13 -22.52 12.86 9.17
C ALA A 13 -21.64 11.63 8.94
N LEU A 14 -22.09 10.44 9.39
CA LEU A 14 -21.39 9.18 9.17
C LEU A 14 -21.39 8.75 7.70
N SER A 15 -22.47 9.00 6.98
CA SER A 15 -22.56 8.71 5.55
C SER A 15 -21.62 9.57 4.72
N LEU A 16 -21.46 10.85 5.08
CA LEU A 16 -20.55 11.76 4.41
C LEU A 16 -19.08 11.37 4.62
N SER A 17 -18.72 10.89 5.82
CA SER A 17 -17.36 10.42 6.10
C SER A 17 -16.99 9.16 5.29
N ALA A 18 -17.93 8.23 5.13
CA ALA A 18 -17.73 7.01 4.35
C ALA A 18 -17.54 7.31 2.86
N SER A 19 -18.32 8.26 2.30
CA SER A 19 -18.23 8.62 0.89
C SER A 19 -16.96 9.43 0.56
N ALA A 20 -16.38 10.15 1.53
CA ALA A 20 -15.15 10.92 1.34
C ALA A 20 -13.90 10.03 1.20
N GLN A 21 -13.98 8.75 1.62
CA GLN A 21 -12.85 7.82 1.50
C GLN A 21 -12.72 7.17 0.12
N GLY A 22 -13.75 7.26 -0.72
CA GLY A 22 -13.76 6.69 -2.04
C GLY A 22 -13.80 5.16 -2.05
N ASN A 23 -13.62 4.59 -3.23
CA ASN A 23 -13.64 3.14 -3.43
C ASN A 23 -12.23 2.66 -3.79
N LEU A 24 -11.53 2.05 -2.84
CA LEU A 24 -10.19 1.49 -3.06
C LEU A 24 -10.23 0.15 -3.81
N GLU A 25 -11.40 -0.47 -3.90
CA GLU A 25 -11.61 -1.72 -4.62
C GLU A 25 -12.10 -1.47 -6.07
N ILE A 26 -12.08 -0.22 -6.52
CA ILE A 26 -12.42 0.11 -7.91
C ILE A 26 -11.47 -0.60 -8.85
N ASP A 27 -12.02 -1.07 -9.98
CA ASP A 27 -11.24 -1.79 -10.96
C ASP A 27 -11.24 -1.07 -12.31
N SER A 28 -10.19 -1.32 -13.07
CA SER A 28 -10.03 -0.89 -14.45
C SER A 28 -9.02 -1.82 -15.12
N PRO A 29 -8.94 -1.84 -16.47
CA PRO A 29 -7.90 -2.61 -17.16
C PRO A 29 -6.48 -2.25 -16.70
N ALA A 30 -6.20 -0.97 -16.47
CA ALA A 30 -4.90 -0.51 -16.00
C ALA A 30 -4.62 -1.01 -14.57
N ILE A 31 -5.59 -0.90 -13.66
CA ILE A 31 -5.46 -1.39 -12.28
C ILE A 31 -5.24 -2.89 -12.27
N GLY A 32 -6.02 -3.64 -13.03
CA GLY A 32 -5.88 -5.09 -13.11
C GLY A 32 -4.52 -5.52 -13.64
N ALA A 33 -3.98 -4.84 -14.64
CA ALA A 33 -2.65 -5.11 -15.18
C ALA A 33 -1.55 -4.88 -14.13
N LEU A 34 -1.65 -3.78 -13.37
CA LEU A 34 -0.71 -3.47 -12.30
C LEU A 34 -0.75 -4.53 -11.20
N GLN A 35 -1.94 -4.94 -10.79
CA GLN A 35 -2.12 -5.97 -9.78
C GLN A 35 -1.51 -7.31 -10.20
N ARG A 36 -1.71 -7.71 -11.47
CA ARG A 36 -1.11 -8.95 -12.00
C ARG A 36 0.40 -8.87 -12.02
N SER A 37 0.97 -7.75 -12.44
CA SER A 37 2.41 -7.53 -12.46
C SER A 37 3.01 -7.65 -11.05
N MET A 38 2.38 -7.01 -10.07
CA MET A 38 2.79 -7.05 -8.67
C MET A 38 2.67 -8.47 -8.10
N GLN A 39 1.61 -9.18 -8.43
CA GLN A 39 1.39 -10.56 -7.98
C GLN A 39 2.45 -11.51 -8.52
N GLN A 40 2.81 -11.38 -9.80
CA GLN A 40 3.88 -12.18 -10.40
C GLN A 40 5.23 -11.88 -9.75
N ARG A 41 5.51 -10.61 -9.48
CA ARG A 41 6.76 -10.18 -8.84
C ARG A 41 6.84 -10.65 -7.40
N HIS A 42 5.73 -10.83 -6.73
CA HIS A 42 5.69 -11.25 -5.33
C HIS A 42 6.43 -12.57 -5.09
N THR A 43 6.44 -13.48 -6.06
CA THR A 43 7.17 -14.75 -5.95
C THR A 43 8.68 -14.52 -5.75
N GLN A 44 9.22 -13.44 -6.28
CA GLN A 44 10.62 -13.06 -6.12
C GLN A 44 10.87 -12.19 -4.89
N LEU A 45 9.87 -11.40 -4.48
CA LEU A 45 9.98 -10.54 -3.30
C LEU A 45 9.80 -11.30 -1.98
N ALA A 46 8.97 -12.33 -1.97
CA ALA A 46 8.64 -13.05 -0.73
C ALA A 46 9.88 -13.57 0.02
N PRO A 47 10.87 -14.20 -0.63
CA PRO A 47 12.08 -14.63 0.05
C PRO A 47 12.87 -13.46 0.66
N LEU A 48 12.81 -12.29 0.03
CA LEU A 48 13.51 -11.08 0.50
C LEU A 48 12.82 -10.46 1.71
N TYR A 49 11.49 -10.54 1.77
CA TYR A 49 10.76 -10.17 3.00
C TYR A 49 11.09 -11.12 4.13
N THR A 50 11.11 -12.41 3.86
CA THR A 50 11.39 -13.44 4.87
C THR A 50 12.81 -13.32 5.42
N SER A 51 13.80 -13.03 4.56
CA SER A 51 15.18 -12.83 5.00
C SER A 51 15.40 -11.53 5.77
N GLY A 52 14.50 -10.55 5.59
CA GLY A 52 14.63 -9.23 6.15
C GLY A 52 15.49 -8.27 5.32
N ALA A 53 15.96 -8.70 4.15
CA ALA A 53 16.69 -7.82 3.24
C ALA A 53 15.82 -6.66 2.77
N VAL A 54 14.54 -6.92 2.52
CA VAL A 54 13.55 -5.97 2.06
C VAL A 54 12.46 -5.84 3.10
N GLY A 55 11.96 -4.63 3.29
CA GLY A 55 10.86 -4.33 4.21
C GLY A 55 9.83 -3.40 3.58
N LEU A 56 8.71 -3.25 4.26
CA LEU A 56 7.59 -2.39 3.85
C LEU A 56 7.79 -1.01 4.47
N ALA A 57 8.02 -0.01 3.63
CA ALA A 57 8.21 1.36 4.08
C ALA A 57 6.88 2.02 4.43
N ALA A 58 6.94 3.03 5.31
CA ALA A 58 5.76 3.74 5.77
C ALA A 58 5.07 4.55 4.67
N ASP A 59 5.77 4.86 3.59
CA ASP A 59 5.25 5.65 2.47
C ASP A 59 4.51 4.83 1.40
N GLY A 60 4.28 3.55 1.64
CA GLY A 60 3.60 2.68 0.69
C GLY A 60 4.50 2.03 -0.36
N THR A 61 5.82 2.18 -0.22
CA THR A 61 6.81 1.52 -1.06
C THR A 61 7.45 0.33 -0.34
N VAL A 62 8.27 -0.43 -1.06
CA VAL A 62 9.19 -1.39 -0.47
C VAL A 62 10.59 -0.80 -0.47
N ALA A 63 11.41 -1.18 0.49
CA ALA A 63 12.76 -0.63 0.63
C ALA A 63 13.77 -1.72 0.95
N LEU A 64 15.01 -1.52 0.48
CA LEU A 64 16.13 -2.35 0.89
C LEU A 64 16.47 -2.01 2.34
N ARG A 65 16.10 -2.89 3.26
CA ARG A 65 16.29 -2.68 4.69
C ARG A 65 17.73 -3.02 5.12
N ASP A 66 18.25 -4.12 4.61
CA ASP A 66 19.58 -4.58 4.98
C ASP A 66 20.29 -5.21 3.76
N ALA A 67 21.14 -4.41 3.15
CA ALA A 67 21.90 -4.84 1.96
C ALA A 67 22.88 -5.97 2.27
N SER A 68 23.34 -6.08 3.51
CA SER A 68 24.30 -7.14 3.91
C SER A 68 23.69 -8.55 3.78
N LEU A 69 22.37 -8.65 3.78
CA LEU A 69 21.65 -9.91 3.60
C LEU A 69 21.50 -10.33 2.13
N VAL A 70 21.97 -9.49 1.20
CA VAL A 70 21.91 -9.78 -0.23
C VAL A 70 23.33 -10.04 -0.74
N PRO A 71 23.62 -11.24 -1.26
CA PRO A 71 24.93 -11.52 -1.87
C PRO A 71 25.26 -10.51 -2.97
N LEU A 72 26.54 -10.13 -3.07
CA LEU A 72 26.97 -9.09 -4.01
C LEU A 72 26.46 -9.30 -5.45
N PRO A 73 26.53 -10.51 -6.03
CA PRO A 73 26.03 -10.71 -7.40
C PRO A 73 24.53 -10.46 -7.55
N GLN A 74 23.76 -10.50 -6.46
CA GLN A 74 22.31 -10.36 -6.48
C GLN A 74 21.84 -8.94 -6.16
N ARG A 75 22.72 -8.06 -5.73
CA ARG A 75 22.35 -6.69 -5.30
C ARG A 75 21.76 -5.86 -6.43
N GLY A 76 22.34 -5.96 -7.64
CA GLY A 76 21.79 -5.30 -8.81
C GLY A 76 20.38 -5.79 -9.18
N PRO A 77 20.17 -7.11 -9.35
CA PRO A 77 18.84 -7.67 -9.58
C PRO A 77 17.82 -7.32 -8.49
N VAL A 78 18.19 -7.33 -7.22
CA VAL A 78 17.31 -6.96 -6.12
C VAL A 78 16.92 -5.49 -6.20
N ALA A 79 17.88 -4.60 -6.49
CA ALA A 79 17.57 -3.18 -6.66
C ALA A 79 16.61 -2.95 -7.83
N ALA A 80 16.76 -3.67 -8.93
CA ALA A 80 15.84 -3.59 -10.06
C ALA A 80 14.44 -4.10 -9.71
N LEU A 81 14.37 -5.16 -8.91
CA LEU A 81 13.11 -5.73 -8.44
C LEU A 81 12.34 -4.75 -7.55
N ILE A 82 13.04 -4.10 -6.63
CA ILE A 82 12.47 -3.06 -5.76
C ILE A 82 11.97 -1.87 -6.59
N ALA A 83 12.77 -1.41 -7.56
CA ALA A 83 12.39 -0.30 -8.42
C ALA A 83 11.14 -0.62 -9.25
N ALA A 84 11.03 -1.82 -9.80
CA ALA A 84 9.87 -2.26 -10.56
C ALA A 84 8.62 -2.34 -9.68
N GLU A 85 8.74 -2.87 -8.48
CA GLU A 85 7.64 -2.95 -7.54
C GLU A 85 7.14 -1.55 -7.17
N ASN A 86 8.04 -0.63 -6.85
CA ASN A 86 7.68 0.72 -6.46
C ASN A 86 7.08 1.52 -7.61
N ALA A 87 7.53 1.28 -8.84
CA ALA A 87 6.92 1.88 -10.03
C ALA A 87 5.44 1.45 -10.16
N ASP A 88 5.17 0.16 -10.01
CA ASP A 88 3.81 -0.37 -10.09
C ASP A 88 2.95 0.10 -8.92
N ARG A 89 3.48 0.15 -7.71
CA ARG A 89 2.75 0.65 -6.55
C ARG A 89 2.35 2.12 -6.75
N GLY A 90 3.29 2.96 -7.17
CA GLY A 90 3.00 4.37 -7.44
C GLY A 90 1.95 4.55 -8.54
N ALA A 91 2.06 3.78 -9.62
CA ALA A 91 1.07 3.80 -10.69
C ALA A 91 -0.31 3.32 -10.20
N LEU A 92 -0.36 2.30 -9.35
CA LEU A 92 -1.60 1.79 -8.76
C LEU A 92 -2.31 2.87 -7.95
N TYR A 93 -1.58 3.59 -7.10
CA TYR A 93 -2.17 4.65 -6.28
C TYR A 93 -2.74 5.78 -7.14
N ARG A 94 -2.03 6.18 -8.19
CA ARG A 94 -2.52 7.19 -9.14
C ARG A 94 -3.77 6.72 -9.87
N GLU A 95 -3.76 5.48 -10.37
CA GLU A 95 -4.89 4.95 -11.15
C GLU A 95 -6.14 4.79 -10.29
N ILE A 96 -6.01 4.37 -9.03
CA ILE A 96 -7.14 4.29 -8.11
C ILE A 96 -7.74 5.67 -7.86
N ALA A 97 -6.90 6.68 -7.63
CA ALA A 97 -7.37 8.05 -7.43
C ALA A 97 -8.10 8.56 -8.68
N ARG A 98 -7.53 8.35 -9.87
CA ARG A 98 -8.13 8.75 -11.14
C ARG A 98 -9.46 8.04 -11.41
N ALA A 99 -9.53 6.75 -11.16
CA ALA A 99 -10.73 5.95 -11.38
C ALA A 99 -11.88 6.39 -10.48
N ASN A 100 -11.56 6.94 -9.30
CA ASN A 100 -12.56 7.54 -8.40
C ASN A 100 -12.96 8.96 -8.84
N GLY A 101 -12.36 9.52 -9.90
CA GLY A 101 -12.62 10.87 -10.36
C GLY A 101 -11.91 11.95 -9.54
N HIS A 102 -10.93 11.56 -8.72
CA HIS A 102 -10.23 12.45 -7.80
C HIS A 102 -8.71 12.23 -7.85
N PRO A 103 -8.01 12.68 -8.91
CA PRO A 103 -6.55 12.53 -9.00
C PRO A 103 -5.81 13.08 -7.78
N GLU A 104 -6.37 14.10 -7.12
CA GLU A 104 -5.82 14.73 -5.94
C GLU A 104 -5.80 13.81 -4.71
N TRP A 105 -6.49 12.69 -4.75
CA TRP A 105 -6.52 11.71 -3.66
C TRP A 105 -5.32 10.76 -3.64
N GLU A 106 -4.38 10.90 -4.56
CA GLU A 106 -3.25 9.97 -4.68
C GLU A 106 -2.49 9.79 -3.35
N ALA A 107 -2.21 10.89 -2.64
CA ALA A 107 -1.51 10.83 -1.36
C ALA A 107 -2.28 10.05 -0.30
N ASP A 108 -3.60 10.24 -0.24
CA ASP A 108 -4.46 9.54 0.71
C ASP A 108 -4.60 8.06 0.36
N VAL A 109 -4.69 7.74 -0.92
CA VAL A 109 -4.72 6.35 -1.41
C VAL A 109 -3.41 5.66 -1.03
N ARG A 110 -2.29 6.28 -1.28
CA ARG A 110 -0.95 5.79 -0.91
C ARG A 110 -0.86 5.49 0.58
N LYS A 111 -1.29 6.42 1.41
CA LYS A 111 -1.27 6.27 2.87
C LYS A 111 -2.14 5.10 3.34
N THR A 112 -3.32 4.95 2.76
CA THR A 112 -4.22 3.85 3.10
C THR A 112 -3.64 2.50 2.70
N PHE A 113 -3.03 2.41 1.52
CA PHE A 113 -2.37 1.18 1.09
C PHE A 113 -1.13 0.87 1.93
N ALA A 114 -0.36 1.87 2.33
CA ALA A 114 0.78 1.65 3.23
C ALA A 114 0.33 0.93 4.51
N GLN A 115 -0.80 1.37 5.08
CA GLN A 115 -1.37 0.73 6.26
C GLN A 115 -1.84 -0.70 5.96
N ARG A 116 -2.48 -0.92 4.81
CA ARG A 116 -2.91 -2.27 4.40
C ARG A 116 -1.74 -3.23 4.22
N TRP A 117 -0.66 -2.78 3.57
CA TRP A 117 0.52 -3.62 3.39
C TRP A 117 1.11 -4.02 4.75
N ALA A 118 1.21 -3.08 5.68
CA ALA A 118 1.71 -3.35 7.03
C ALA A 118 0.80 -4.33 7.77
N ASP A 119 -0.51 -4.16 7.68
CA ASP A 119 -1.48 -5.03 8.35
C ASP A 119 -1.44 -6.46 7.81
N ARG A 120 -1.20 -6.60 6.50
CA ARG A 120 -1.16 -7.90 5.82
C ARG A 120 0.21 -8.56 5.84
N ALA A 121 1.24 -7.87 6.29
CA ALA A 121 2.58 -8.42 6.38
C ALA A 121 2.60 -9.66 7.27
N GLN A 122 3.34 -10.67 6.83
CA GLN A 122 3.46 -11.91 7.58
C GLN A 122 4.35 -11.73 8.81
N ALA A 123 4.15 -12.56 9.83
CA ALA A 123 5.00 -12.56 11.00
C ALA A 123 6.46 -12.78 10.59
N GLY A 124 7.36 -11.97 11.14
CA GLY A 124 8.78 -12.00 10.82
C GLY A 124 9.20 -11.01 9.74
N TRP A 125 8.27 -10.43 8.98
CA TRP A 125 8.59 -9.36 8.04
C TRP A 125 8.86 -8.05 8.77
N TRP A 126 9.59 -7.16 8.11
CA TRP A 126 9.91 -5.86 8.69
C TRP A 126 9.01 -4.77 8.08
N VAL A 127 8.46 -3.95 8.96
CA VAL A 127 7.62 -2.81 8.59
C VAL A 127 8.18 -1.54 9.23
N GLN A 128 8.04 -0.42 8.55
CA GLN A 128 8.53 0.85 9.05
C GLN A 128 7.42 1.55 9.83
N LYS A 129 7.72 1.95 11.07
CA LYS A 129 6.84 2.73 11.95
C LYS A 129 7.63 3.85 12.57
N ASP A 130 7.12 5.08 12.45
CA ASP A 130 7.73 6.26 13.06
C ASP A 130 9.23 6.39 12.77
N GLY A 131 9.60 6.12 11.52
CA GLY A 131 10.97 6.20 11.06
C GLY A 131 11.87 5.03 11.44
N SER A 132 11.34 4.03 12.15
CA SER A 132 12.12 2.87 12.60
C SER A 132 11.59 1.58 11.99
N TRP A 133 12.49 0.63 11.73
CA TRP A 133 12.12 -0.70 11.30
C TRP A 133 11.70 -1.55 12.50
N VAL A 134 10.53 -2.17 12.37
CA VAL A 134 9.94 -3.05 13.39
C VAL A 134 9.65 -4.41 12.76
N LYS A 135 10.09 -5.47 13.42
CA LYS A 135 9.76 -6.84 13.00
C LYS A 135 8.36 -7.19 13.45
N LYS A 136 7.56 -7.64 12.50
CA LYS A 136 6.17 -7.99 12.78
C LYS A 136 6.04 -9.36 13.48
#